data_db80e249b5a9034894530dbb3b42b9ef
#
_entry.id   db80e249b5a9034894530dbb3b42b9ef
#
_cell.length_a   1.000
_cell.length_b   1.000
_cell.length_c   1.000
_cell.angle_alpha   90.00
_cell.angle_beta   90.00
_cell.angle_gamma   90.00
#
_symmetry.space_group_name_H-M   'P 1'
#
loop_
_entity.id
_entity.type
_entity.pdbx_description
1 polymer ?
#
loop_
_entity_poly.entity_id
_entity_poly.type
_entity_poly.pdbx_seq_one_letter_code
_entity_poly.pdbx_strand_id
1 'polypeptide(L)'
;LYLSKGVIKVDATKGFKNATVSGTALNDDLTQYKAFVKPHTDAFEALNQQYYAASETQKQDPKFIEGLQKQAGEISEKMEKADAEFINKNQKSWYTLDLLSENVSGENVNEYVASFEKMSPELKNSEKGKELAERIQKLKAIAVGSVAPDFTLPDTTGKNISLSSLRGKYVLLDFWASWCGPCRHENPNVVAAFNKFKDKGFTVFGVSLDNPGKKDAWLKAIHDD
;
A
#
# COMPACT_ATOMS: atom_id res chain seq x y z
N LEU A 1 -0.75 13.99 16.59
CA LEU A 1 -1.67 14.58 17.56
C LEU A 1 -3.10 14.41 17.06
N TYR A 2 -3.92 13.78 17.88
CA TYR A 2 -5.36 13.65 17.61
C TYR A 2 -6.14 14.65 18.46
N LEU A 3 -7.11 15.32 17.84
CA LEU A 3 -8.03 16.20 18.55
C LEU A 3 -9.24 15.38 19.02
N SER A 4 -9.37 15.24 20.33
CA SER A 4 -10.49 14.56 20.96
C SER A 4 -10.94 15.32 22.22
N LYS A 5 -12.15 15.03 22.72
CA LYS A 5 -12.66 15.66 23.94
C LYS A 5 -11.77 15.30 25.13
N GLY A 6 -11.31 16.30 25.86
CA GLY A 6 -10.46 16.12 27.05
C GLY A 6 -9.34 17.17 27.12
N VAL A 7 -8.42 16.98 28.08
CA VAL A 7 -7.23 17.81 28.23
C VAL A 7 -6.08 17.11 27.53
N ILE A 8 -5.58 17.74 26.47
CA ILE A 8 -4.42 17.25 25.73
C ILE A 8 -3.16 17.92 26.28
N LYS A 9 -2.21 17.12 26.72
CA LYS A 9 -0.91 17.60 27.21
C LYS A 9 0.14 17.33 26.16
N VAL A 10 0.93 18.37 25.85
CA VAL A 10 2.06 18.27 24.92
C VAL A 10 3.34 18.60 25.68
N ASP A 11 4.26 17.67 25.79
CA ASP A 11 5.60 17.89 26.31
C ASP A 11 6.60 17.95 25.16
N ALA A 12 7.13 19.16 24.91
CA ALA A 12 8.11 19.45 23.88
C ALA A 12 9.48 19.86 24.48
N THR A 13 9.76 19.51 25.72
CA THR A 13 11.02 19.88 26.41
C THR A 13 12.27 19.36 25.70
N LYS A 14 12.14 18.28 24.93
CA LYS A 14 13.20 17.70 24.08
C LYS A 14 13.10 18.12 22.61
N GLY A 15 12.43 19.26 22.34
CA GLY A 15 12.15 19.77 21.00
C GLY A 15 10.90 19.15 20.36
N PHE A 16 10.32 19.81 19.35
CA PHE A 16 9.08 19.41 18.70
C PHE A 16 9.16 18.01 18.03
N LYS A 17 10.32 17.65 17.48
CA LYS A 17 10.55 16.33 16.87
C LYS A 17 10.34 15.18 17.88
N ASN A 18 10.68 15.42 19.15
CA ASN A 18 10.59 14.45 20.22
C ASN A 18 9.43 14.72 21.19
N ALA A 19 8.49 15.57 20.80
CA ALA A 19 7.35 15.90 21.64
C ALA A 19 6.47 14.67 21.89
N THR A 20 6.09 14.49 23.17
CA THR A 20 5.10 13.50 23.55
C THR A 20 3.75 14.15 23.75
N VAL A 21 2.69 13.41 23.41
CA VAL A 21 1.30 13.85 23.55
C VAL A 21 0.56 12.86 24.40
N SER A 22 -0.21 13.34 25.39
CA SER A 22 -0.93 12.50 26.34
C SER A 22 -2.23 13.16 26.81
N GLY A 23 -2.98 12.48 27.68
CA GLY A 23 -4.15 13.01 28.37
C GLY A 23 -5.48 12.69 27.69
N THR A 24 -5.46 11.97 26.58
CA THR A 24 -6.64 11.34 26.00
C THR A 24 -6.28 9.95 25.52
N ALA A 25 -7.21 9.00 25.61
CA ALA A 25 -6.94 7.58 25.27
C ALA A 25 -6.24 7.42 23.91
N LEU A 26 -6.71 8.12 22.87
CA LEU A 26 -6.15 8.03 21.53
C LEU A 26 -4.71 8.58 21.43
N ASN A 27 -4.39 9.67 22.15
CA ASN A 27 -3.02 10.19 22.18
C ASN A 27 -2.09 9.37 23.06
N ASP A 28 -2.61 8.78 24.13
CA ASP A 28 -1.87 7.86 24.98
C ASP A 28 -1.52 6.57 24.21
N ASP A 29 -2.48 6.02 23.45
CA ASP A 29 -2.29 4.87 22.55
C ASP A 29 -1.27 5.17 21.45
N LEU A 30 -1.35 6.35 20.81
CA LEU A 30 -0.36 6.79 19.82
C LEU A 30 1.04 6.89 20.43
N THR A 31 1.16 7.42 21.65
CA THR A 31 2.44 7.54 22.34
C THR A 31 3.02 6.16 22.66
N GLN A 32 2.18 5.23 23.11
CA GLN A 32 2.55 3.84 23.33
C GLN A 32 3.01 3.16 22.03
N TYR A 33 2.28 3.33 20.94
CA TYR A 33 2.67 2.79 19.64
C TYR A 33 4.02 3.34 19.18
N LYS A 34 4.22 4.67 19.23
CA LYS A 34 5.50 5.28 18.85
C LYS A 34 6.67 4.74 19.66
N ALA A 35 6.49 4.50 20.96
CA ALA A 35 7.53 3.89 21.79
C ALA A 35 7.78 2.42 21.38
N PHE A 36 6.73 1.69 21.02
CA PHE A 36 6.81 0.29 20.60
C PHE A 36 7.58 0.12 19.28
N VAL A 37 7.30 0.98 18.28
CA VAL A 37 7.96 0.90 16.96
C VAL A 37 9.27 1.68 16.89
N LYS A 38 9.66 2.40 17.93
CA LYS A 38 10.83 3.27 17.95
C LYS A 38 12.11 2.61 17.45
N PRO A 39 12.46 1.36 17.80
CA PRO A 39 13.67 0.71 17.27
C PRO A 39 13.70 0.61 15.73
N HIS A 40 12.53 0.43 15.11
CA HIS A 40 12.40 0.33 13.66
C HIS A 40 12.44 1.70 12.99
N THR A 41 11.78 2.70 13.57
CA THR A 41 11.85 4.09 13.06
C THR A 41 13.25 4.67 13.20
N ASP A 42 13.97 4.40 14.29
CA ASP A 42 15.37 4.82 14.47
C ASP A 42 16.28 4.14 13.42
N ALA A 43 16.05 2.87 13.10
CA ALA A 43 16.79 2.16 12.06
C ALA A 43 16.55 2.77 10.67
N PHE A 44 15.30 3.13 10.36
CA PHE A 44 14.96 3.83 9.11
C PHE A 44 15.61 5.21 9.03
N GLU A 45 15.63 5.96 10.13
CA GLU A 45 16.29 7.26 10.21
C GLU A 45 17.82 7.13 10.00
N ALA A 46 18.44 6.13 10.59
CA ALA A 46 19.87 5.85 10.39
C ALA A 46 20.17 5.51 8.93
N LEU A 47 19.32 4.73 8.27
CA LEU A 47 19.44 4.41 6.85
C LEU A 47 19.33 5.66 5.96
N ASN A 48 18.37 6.54 6.26
CA ASN A 48 18.24 7.81 5.56
C ASN A 48 19.47 8.70 5.76
N GLN A 49 20.01 8.78 6.98
CA GLN A 49 21.24 9.53 7.25
C GLN A 49 22.42 8.98 6.45
N GLN A 50 22.55 7.65 6.29
CA GLN A 50 23.55 7.03 5.46
C GLN A 50 23.44 7.47 3.99
N TYR A 51 22.22 7.51 3.43
CA TYR A 51 21.98 8.00 2.08
C TYR A 51 22.34 9.47 1.93
N TYR A 52 21.91 10.34 2.86
CA TYR A 52 22.17 11.77 2.78
C TYR A 52 23.65 12.12 2.98
N ALA A 53 24.39 11.35 3.77
CA ALA A 53 25.82 11.53 4.00
C ALA A 53 26.69 10.99 2.84
N ALA A 54 26.12 10.17 1.94
CA ALA A 54 26.85 9.60 0.82
C ALA A 54 27.23 10.67 -0.22
N SER A 55 28.38 10.49 -0.86
CA SER A 55 28.82 11.31 -1.98
C SER A 55 27.93 11.11 -3.21
N GLU A 56 27.91 12.08 -4.12
CA GLU A 56 27.14 11.97 -5.38
C GLU A 56 27.56 10.72 -6.21
N THR A 57 28.83 10.37 -6.18
CA THR A 57 29.34 9.14 -6.84
C THR A 57 28.74 7.88 -6.21
N GLN A 58 28.65 7.82 -4.88
CA GLN A 58 28.01 6.69 -4.18
C GLN A 58 26.52 6.61 -4.47
N LYS A 59 25.81 7.74 -4.51
CA LYS A 59 24.38 7.80 -4.85
C LYS A 59 24.08 7.33 -6.28
N GLN A 60 25.09 7.34 -7.16
CA GLN A 60 24.98 6.83 -8.53
C GLN A 60 25.45 5.38 -8.66
N ASP A 61 26.05 4.79 -7.63
CA ASP A 61 26.48 3.38 -7.64
C ASP A 61 25.27 2.45 -7.42
N PRO A 62 24.91 1.60 -8.41
CA PRO A 62 23.81 0.67 -8.30
C PRO A 62 23.93 -0.27 -7.10
N LYS A 63 25.13 -0.73 -6.75
CA LYS A 63 25.35 -1.64 -5.61
C LYS A 63 25.07 -0.95 -4.28
N PHE A 64 25.42 0.31 -4.15
CA PHE A 64 25.14 1.09 -2.95
C PHE A 64 23.62 1.28 -2.78
N ILE A 65 22.93 1.64 -3.86
CA ILE A 65 21.47 1.81 -3.84
C ILE A 65 20.75 0.49 -3.54
N GLU A 66 21.16 -0.60 -4.20
CA GLU A 66 20.59 -1.94 -3.95
C GLU A 66 20.81 -2.37 -2.48
N GLY A 67 21.99 -2.09 -1.92
CA GLY A 67 22.28 -2.35 -0.51
C GLY A 67 21.36 -1.59 0.44
N LEU A 68 21.07 -0.31 0.18
CA LEU A 68 20.12 0.49 0.96
C LEU A 68 18.69 0.00 0.79
N GLN A 69 18.28 -0.33 -0.43
CA GLN A 69 16.93 -0.87 -0.71
C GLN A 69 16.69 -2.18 0.01
N LYS A 70 17.68 -3.08 0.03
CA LYS A 70 17.60 -4.33 0.79
C LYS A 70 17.41 -4.08 2.28
N GLN A 71 18.22 -3.19 2.87
CA GLN A 71 18.09 -2.82 4.29
C GLN A 71 16.74 -2.18 4.59
N ALA A 72 16.26 -1.29 3.71
CA ALA A 72 14.92 -0.69 3.83
C ALA A 72 13.82 -1.76 3.82
N GLY A 73 13.90 -2.75 2.93
CA GLY A 73 12.98 -3.88 2.88
C GLY A 73 12.97 -4.68 4.20
N GLU A 74 14.14 -5.02 4.73
CA GLU A 74 14.26 -5.74 6.00
C GLU A 74 13.69 -4.95 7.19
N ILE A 75 13.83 -3.62 7.19
CA ILE A 75 13.23 -2.75 8.23
C ILE A 75 11.71 -2.70 8.06
N SER A 76 11.22 -2.58 6.82
CA SER A 76 9.78 -2.58 6.51
C SER A 76 9.09 -3.86 6.97
N GLU A 77 9.66 -5.03 6.68
CA GLU A 77 9.14 -6.32 7.15
C GLU A 77 9.05 -6.40 8.70
N LYS A 78 10.05 -5.85 9.39
CA LYS A 78 10.04 -5.80 10.87
C LYS A 78 8.97 -4.84 11.38
N MET A 79 8.76 -3.71 10.70
CA MET A 79 7.72 -2.74 11.03
C MET A 79 6.33 -3.36 10.85
N GLU A 80 6.06 -4.02 9.73
CA GLU A 80 4.79 -4.72 9.47
C GLU A 80 4.48 -5.76 10.55
N LYS A 81 5.48 -6.53 10.97
CA LYS A 81 5.33 -7.49 12.07
C LYS A 81 5.02 -6.81 13.41
N ALA A 82 5.69 -5.68 13.68
CA ALA A 82 5.44 -4.89 14.89
C ALA A 82 4.03 -4.29 14.86
N ASP A 83 3.57 -3.79 13.72
CA ASP A 83 2.21 -3.26 13.55
C ASP A 83 1.16 -4.35 13.80
N ALA A 84 1.33 -5.52 13.19
CA ALA A 84 0.43 -6.66 13.41
C ALA A 84 0.42 -7.11 14.89
N GLU A 85 1.58 -7.11 15.56
CA GLU A 85 1.70 -7.43 16.98
C GLU A 85 0.99 -6.39 17.84
N PHE A 86 1.18 -5.10 17.56
CA PHE A 86 0.51 -4.01 18.30
C PHE A 86 -1.00 -4.09 18.13
N ILE A 87 -1.49 -4.28 16.90
CA ILE A 87 -2.91 -4.45 16.58
C ILE A 87 -3.51 -5.60 17.39
N ASN A 88 -2.84 -6.76 17.42
CA ASN A 88 -3.34 -7.93 18.12
C ASN A 88 -3.37 -7.78 19.66
N LYS A 89 -2.47 -6.98 20.23
CA LYS A 89 -2.42 -6.74 21.68
C LYS A 89 -3.35 -5.64 22.15
N ASN A 90 -3.73 -4.69 21.28
CA ASN A 90 -4.44 -3.46 21.66
C ASN A 90 -5.81 -3.31 20.99
N GLN A 91 -6.64 -4.35 20.99
CA GLN A 91 -7.92 -4.44 20.27
C GLN A 91 -9.03 -3.49 20.75
N LYS A 92 -8.80 -2.76 21.84
CA LYS A 92 -9.71 -1.72 22.37
C LYS A 92 -9.24 -0.31 22.08
N SER A 93 -8.07 -0.16 21.48
CA SER A 93 -7.47 1.13 21.17
C SER A 93 -8.07 1.75 19.89
N TRP A 94 -8.43 3.03 19.96
CA TRP A 94 -8.81 3.81 18.78
C TRP A 94 -7.67 3.92 17.78
N TYR A 95 -6.44 4.03 18.26
CA TYR A 95 -5.27 4.08 17.39
C TYR A 95 -5.06 2.76 16.64
N THR A 96 -5.37 1.63 17.27
CA THR A 96 -5.33 0.33 16.58
C THR A 96 -6.31 0.26 15.42
N LEU A 97 -7.49 0.88 15.54
CA LEU A 97 -8.44 0.98 14.42
C LEU A 97 -7.86 1.82 13.27
N ASP A 98 -7.17 2.92 13.58
CA ASP A 98 -6.47 3.76 12.59
C ASP A 98 -5.38 2.95 11.89
N LEU A 99 -4.49 2.32 12.68
CA LEU A 99 -3.38 1.53 12.18
C LEU A 99 -3.83 0.38 11.28
N LEU A 100 -4.88 -0.35 11.68
CA LEU A 100 -5.46 -1.42 10.87
C LEU A 100 -6.06 -0.88 9.57
N SER A 101 -6.72 0.27 9.65
CA SER A 101 -7.27 0.94 8.47
C SER A 101 -6.19 1.37 7.47
N GLU A 102 -5.03 1.78 7.94
CA GLU A 102 -3.90 2.19 7.09
C GLU A 102 -3.18 1.00 6.44
N ASN A 103 -3.06 -0.11 7.17
CA ASN A 103 -2.25 -1.27 6.75
C ASN A 103 -3.03 -2.32 5.94
N VAL A 104 -4.37 -2.37 6.00
CA VAL A 104 -5.14 -3.39 5.29
C VAL A 104 -5.10 -3.21 3.77
N SER A 105 -4.72 -4.26 3.07
CA SER A 105 -4.63 -4.35 1.61
C SER A 105 -5.25 -5.64 1.08
N GLY A 106 -5.35 -5.78 -0.24
CA GLY A 106 -5.81 -7.04 -0.86
C GLY A 106 -4.90 -8.23 -0.58
N GLU A 107 -3.62 -8.00 -0.29
CA GLU A 107 -2.64 -9.05 -0.02
C GLU A 107 -2.79 -9.64 1.39
N ASN A 108 -3.08 -8.78 2.38
CA ASN A 108 -3.09 -9.14 3.80
C ASN A 108 -4.48 -9.13 4.43
N VAL A 109 -5.55 -8.85 3.67
CA VAL A 109 -6.91 -8.68 4.19
C VAL A 109 -7.39 -9.86 5.03
N ASN A 110 -7.04 -11.09 4.66
CA ASN A 110 -7.47 -12.28 5.39
C ASN A 110 -6.91 -12.34 6.81
N GLU A 111 -5.68 -11.85 7.03
CA GLU A 111 -5.07 -11.75 8.34
C GLU A 111 -5.70 -10.61 9.16
N TYR A 112 -5.87 -9.44 8.54
CA TYR A 112 -6.41 -8.25 9.21
C TYR A 112 -7.91 -8.35 9.53
N VAL A 113 -8.67 -9.14 8.78
CA VAL A 113 -10.07 -9.47 9.11
C VAL A 113 -10.17 -10.08 10.51
N ALA A 114 -9.33 -11.07 10.82
CA ALA A 114 -9.34 -11.72 12.13
C ALA A 114 -9.03 -10.73 13.27
N SER A 115 -8.17 -9.74 13.02
CA SER A 115 -7.85 -8.68 13.96
C SER A 115 -9.03 -7.69 14.13
N PHE A 116 -9.67 -7.30 13.04
CA PHE A 116 -10.86 -6.43 13.06
C PHE A 116 -12.03 -7.09 13.80
N GLU A 117 -12.28 -8.37 13.58
CA GLU A 117 -13.37 -9.10 14.24
C GLU A 117 -13.22 -9.15 15.76
N LYS A 118 -11.99 -9.18 16.26
CA LYS A 118 -11.68 -9.16 17.71
C LYS A 118 -11.79 -7.78 18.34
N MET A 119 -11.88 -6.70 17.55
CA MET A 119 -12.03 -5.35 18.09
C MET A 119 -13.32 -5.18 18.90
N SER A 120 -13.28 -4.23 19.83
CA SER A 120 -14.45 -3.93 20.67
C SER A 120 -15.66 -3.51 19.82
N PRO A 121 -16.89 -3.81 20.27
CA PRO A 121 -18.11 -3.38 19.56
C PRO A 121 -18.18 -1.86 19.38
N GLU A 122 -17.66 -1.08 20.31
CA GLU A 122 -17.59 0.37 20.24
C GLU A 122 -16.80 0.84 19.03
N LEU A 123 -15.62 0.28 18.81
CA LEU A 123 -14.75 0.59 17.65
C LEU A 123 -15.40 0.16 16.34
N LYS A 124 -15.93 -1.07 16.27
CA LYS A 124 -16.55 -1.60 15.05
C LYS A 124 -17.82 -0.83 14.65
N ASN A 125 -18.59 -0.33 15.61
CA ASN A 125 -19.82 0.42 15.35
C ASN A 125 -19.59 1.92 15.12
N SER A 126 -18.38 2.42 15.33
CA SER A 126 -17.99 3.79 14.97
C SER A 126 -18.10 4.02 13.46
N GLU A 127 -18.15 5.28 13.03
CA GLU A 127 -18.14 5.65 11.61
C GLU A 127 -16.91 5.03 10.90
N LYS A 128 -15.70 5.23 11.43
CA LYS A 128 -14.48 4.65 10.90
C LYS A 128 -14.46 3.13 10.90
N GLY A 129 -15.01 2.50 11.93
CA GLY A 129 -15.14 1.04 11.99
C GLY A 129 -16.04 0.48 10.89
N LYS A 130 -17.16 1.15 10.60
CA LYS A 130 -18.06 0.79 9.49
C LYS A 130 -17.42 0.98 8.13
N GLU A 131 -16.73 2.11 7.91
CA GLU A 131 -15.96 2.36 6.69
C GLU A 131 -14.89 1.28 6.46
N LEU A 132 -14.17 0.91 7.53
CA LEU A 132 -13.19 -0.15 7.46
C LEU A 132 -13.82 -1.52 7.15
N ALA A 133 -14.98 -1.83 7.74
CA ALA A 133 -15.72 -3.06 7.45
C ALA A 133 -16.11 -3.15 5.96
N GLU A 134 -16.63 -2.06 5.38
CA GLU A 134 -16.94 -1.99 3.96
C GLU A 134 -15.71 -2.14 3.08
N ARG A 135 -14.60 -1.47 3.45
CA ARG A 135 -13.31 -1.60 2.75
C ARG A 135 -12.80 -3.03 2.78
N ILE A 136 -12.85 -3.68 3.94
CA ILE A 136 -12.47 -5.09 4.11
C ILE A 136 -13.29 -5.99 3.17
N GLN A 137 -14.60 -5.78 3.04
CA GLN A 137 -15.44 -6.57 2.12
C GLN A 137 -15.01 -6.39 0.65
N LYS A 138 -14.69 -5.17 0.24
CA LYS A 138 -14.18 -4.88 -1.11
C LYS A 138 -12.82 -5.53 -1.35
N LEU A 139 -11.91 -5.45 -0.38
CA LEU A 139 -10.57 -6.07 -0.48
C LEU A 139 -10.64 -7.60 -0.50
N LYS A 140 -11.55 -8.20 0.25
CA LYS A 140 -11.79 -9.67 0.20
C LYS A 140 -12.19 -10.14 -1.20
N ALA A 141 -12.94 -9.34 -1.93
CA ALA A 141 -13.36 -9.70 -3.29
C ALA A 141 -12.19 -9.75 -4.29
N ILE A 142 -11.07 -9.09 -3.98
CA ILE A 142 -9.85 -9.04 -4.83
C ILE A 142 -8.63 -9.66 -4.14
N ALA A 143 -8.81 -10.32 -3.00
CA ALA A 143 -7.71 -10.95 -2.26
C ALA A 143 -7.09 -12.09 -3.06
N VAL A 144 -5.84 -12.41 -2.77
CA VAL A 144 -5.14 -13.57 -3.36
C VAL A 144 -5.96 -14.84 -3.11
N GLY A 145 -6.19 -15.59 -4.17
CA GLY A 145 -7.03 -16.80 -4.18
C GLY A 145 -8.52 -16.55 -4.44
N SER A 146 -8.98 -15.28 -4.47
CA SER A 146 -10.35 -14.94 -4.85
C SER A 146 -10.53 -14.92 -6.37
N VAL A 147 -11.76 -15.18 -6.83
CA VAL A 147 -12.09 -14.97 -8.25
C VAL A 147 -12.19 -13.47 -8.51
N ALA A 148 -11.36 -12.98 -9.43
CA ALA A 148 -11.38 -11.55 -9.81
C ALA A 148 -12.78 -11.14 -10.30
N PRO A 149 -13.32 -10.00 -9.84
CA PRO A 149 -14.57 -9.45 -10.37
C PRO A 149 -14.50 -9.25 -11.87
N ASP A 150 -15.54 -9.67 -12.57
CA ASP A 150 -15.61 -9.48 -14.01
C ASP A 150 -16.00 -8.05 -14.37
N PHE A 151 -15.43 -7.53 -15.44
CA PHE A 151 -15.78 -6.23 -16.02
C PHE A 151 -15.54 -6.27 -17.53
N THR A 152 -16.20 -5.35 -18.23
CA THR A 152 -16.11 -5.23 -19.69
C THR A 152 -15.77 -3.80 -20.06
N LEU A 153 -14.74 -3.62 -20.90
CA LEU A 153 -14.30 -2.33 -21.40
C LEU A 153 -14.07 -2.39 -22.91
N PRO A 154 -14.23 -1.27 -23.64
CA PRO A 154 -13.90 -1.21 -25.04
C PRO A 154 -12.37 -1.21 -25.25
N ASP A 155 -11.91 -1.93 -26.26
CA ASP A 155 -10.53 -1.87 -26.74
C ASP A 155 -10.26 -0.59 -27.56
N THR A 156 -9.06 -0.48 -28.13
CA THR A 156 -8.65 0.66 -28.96
C THR A 156 -9.54 0.88 -30.20
N THR A 157 -10.23 -0.18 -30.66
CA THR A 157 -11.14 -0.15 -31.81
C THR A 157 -12.59 0.12 -31.43
N GLY A 158 -12.90 0.11 -30.11
CA GLY A 158 -14.26 0.23 -29.57
C GLY A 158 -14.99 -1.10 -29.37
N LYS A 159 -14.33 -2.23 -29.62
CA LYS A 159 -14.90 -3.57 -29.35
C LYS A 159 -14.80 -3.89 -27.87
N ASN A 160 -15.92 -4.29 -27.27
CA ASN A 160 -15.99 -4.71 -25.88
C ASN A 160 -15.23 -6.01 -25.61
N ILE A 161 -14.36 -5.97 -24.59
CA ILE A 161 -13.62 -7.12 -24.09
C ILE A 161 -13.89 -7.26 -22.60
N SER A 162 -14.29 -8.44 -22.14
CA SER A 162 -14.45 -8.76 -20.71
C SER A 162 -13.23 -9.50 -20.19
N LEU A 163 -12.91 -9.30 -18.91
CA LEU A 163 -11.85 -10.04 -18.22
C LEU A 163 -12.14 -11.56 -18.28
N SER A 164 -13.40 -11.95 -18.10
CA SER A 164 -13.83 -13.34 -18.19
C SER A 164 -13.62 -14.00 -19.55
N SER A 165 -13.51 -13.23 -20.63
CA SER A 165 -13.20 -13.76 -21.97
C SER A 165 -11.77 -14.32 -22.09
N LEU A 166 -10.91 -14.01 -21.11
CA LEU A 166 -9.52 -14.47 -21.05
C LEU A 166 -9.33 -15.69 -20.15
N ARG A 167 -10.42 -16.28 -19.64
CA ARG A 167 -10.35 -17.49 -18.79
C ARG A 167 -9.59 -18.62 -19.50
N GLY A 168 -8.87 -19.41 -18.70
CA GLY A 168 -8.00 -20.47 -19.21
C GLY A 168 -6.58 -20.00 -19.55
N LYS A 169 -6.30 -18.70 -19.39
CA LYS A 169 -4.97 -18.11 -19.54
C LYS A 169 -4.46 -17.57 -18.22
N TYR A 170 -3.14 -17.42 -18.12
CA TYR A 170 -2.52 -16.58 -17.12
C TYR A 170 -2.61 -15.12 -17.59
N VAL A 171 -3.34 -14.28 -16.86
CA VAL A 171 -3.60 -12.90 -17.24
C VAL A 171 -2.90 -11.95 -16.30
N LEU A 172 -1.99 -11.12 -16.82
CA LEU A 172 -1.53 -9.92 -16.11
C LEU A 172 -2.57 -8.82 -16.34
N LEU A 173 -3.33 -8.50 -15.30
CA LEU A 173 -4.23 -7.34 -15.30
C LEU A 173 -3.42 -6.12 -14.86
N ASP A 174 -3.14 -5.22 -15.79
CA ASP A 174 -2.30 -4.05 -15.59
C ASP A 174 -3.13 -2.76 -15.69
N PHE A 175 -3.13 -1.97 -14.60
CA PHE A 175 -3.76 -0.65 -14.57
C PHE A 175 -2.71 0.44 -14.78
N TRP A 176 -2.74 1.08 -15.92
CA TRP A 176 -1.75 2.06 -16.34
C TRP A 176 -2.37 3.32 -16.95
N ALA A 177 -1.55 4.29 -17.34
CA ALA A 177 -2.02 5.46 -18.09
C ALA A 177 -0.88 6.06 -18.94
N SER A 178 -1.25 6.79 -20.00
CA SER A 178 -0.27 7.47 -20.86
C SER A 178 0.60 8.51 -20.14
N TRP A 179 0.06 9.08 -19.08
CA TRP A 179 0.73 10.07 -18.22
C TRP A 179 1.49 9.45 -17.03
N CYS A 180 1.34 8.15 -16.81
CA CYS A 180 2.01 7.45 -15.70
C CYS A 180 3.47 7.13 -16.08
N GLY A 181 4.40 8.01 -15.74
CA GLY A 181 5.82 7.82 -16.02
C GLY A 181 6.40 6.49 -15.56
N PRO A 182 6.22 6.09 -14.29
CA PRO A 182 6.67 4.76 -13.81
C PRO A 182 6.05 3.60 -14.58
N CYS A 183 4.76 3.66 -14.94
CA CYS A 183 4.10 2.61 -15.74
C CYS A 183 4.76 2.48 -17.11
N ARG A 184 4.99 3.62 -17.77
CA ARG A 184 5.67 3.68 -19.08
C ARG A 184 7.10 3.15 -19.02
N HIS A 185 7.79 3.37 -17.91
CA HIS A 185 9.13 2.83 -17.69
C HIS A 185 9.14 1.30 -17.51
N GLU A 186 8.06 0.74 -16.97
CA GLU A 186 7.89 -0.71 -16.78
C GLU A 186 7.38 -1.43 -18.05
N ASN A 187 6.71 -0.75 -18.96
CA ASN A 187 6.13 -1.36 -20.16
C ASN A 187 7.10 -2.24 -20.98
N PRO A 188 8.39 -1.89 -21.18
CA PRO A 188 9.34 -2.78 -21.85
C PRO A 188 9.49 -4.16 -21.18
N ASN A 189 9.42 -4.24 -19.84
CA ASN A 189 9.47 -5.49 -19.11
C ASN A 189 8.17 -6.30 -19.31
N VAL A 190 7.01 -5.62 -19.32
CA VAL A 190 5.72 -6.24 -19.62
C VAL A 190 5.70 -6.82 -21.03
N VAL A 191 6.18 -6.08 -22.03
CA VAL A 191 6.32 -6.55 -23.43
C VAL A 191 7.27 -7.74 -23.53
N ALA A 192 8.42 -7.68 -22.86
CA ALA A 192 9.37 -8.80 -22.82
C ALA A 192 8.76 -10.06 -22.20
N ALA A 193 8.02 -9.91 -21.09
CA ALA A 193 7.31 -11.01 -20.43
C ALA A 193 6.22 -11.59 -21.35
N PHE A 194 5.42 -10.73 -21.99
CA PHE A 194 4.41 -11.18 -22.97
C PHE A 194 5.05 -11.99 -24.10
N ASN A 195 6.08 -11.47 -24.73
CA ASN A 195 6.76 -12.17 -25.83
C ASN A 195 7.35 -13.51 -25.40
N LYS A 196 7.88 -13.61 -24.18
CA LYS A 196 8.45 -14.84 -23.63
C LYS A 196 7.41 -15.91 -23.31
N PHE A 197 6.20 -15.52 -22.93
CA PHE A 197 5.22 -16.46 -22.36
C PHE A 197 3.89 -16.55 -23.13
N LYS A 198 3.64 -15.74 -24.18
CA LYS A 198 2.38 -15.76 -24.94
C LYS A 198 2.02 -17.16 -25.49
N ASP A 199 3.00 -17.94 -25.94
CA ASP A 199 2.81 -19.29 -26.47
C ASP A 199 2.60 -20.35 -25.35
N LYS A 200 2.74 -19.93 -24.08
CA LYS A 200 2.50 -20.74 -22.88
C LYS A 200 1.19 -20.39 -22.17
N GLY A 201 0.27 -19.74 -22.87
CA GLY A 201 -1.03 -19.38 -22.35
C GLY A 201 -1.04 -18.10 -21.48
N PHE A 202 0.01 -17.26 -21.56
CA PHE A 202 0.04 -15.97 -20.88
C PHE A 202 -0.49 -14.84 -21.79
N THR A 203 -1.17 -13.87 -21.18
CA THR A 203 -1.59 -12.63 -21.87
C THR A 203 -1.59 -11.45 -20.91
N VAL A 204 -1.62 -10.26 -21.47
CA VAL A 204 -1.75 -9.00 -20.70
C VAL A 204 -3.10 -8.38 -21.03
N PHE A 205 -3.80 -7.89 -20.01
CA PHE A 205 -5.00 -7.09 -20.13
C PHE A 205 -4.73 -5.71 -19.52
N GLY A 206 -4.23 -4.78 -20.35
CA GLY A 206 -3.96 -3.41 -19.94
C GLY A 206 -5.25 -2.60 -19.87
N VAL A 207 -5.51 -2.00 -18.71
CA VAL A 207 -6.64 -1.10 -18.46
C VAL A 207 -6.12 0.31 -18.31
N SER A 208 -6.46 1.19 -19.26
CA SER A 208 -6.07 2.59 -19.18
C SER A 208 -6.92 3.37 -18.20
N LEU A 209 -6.27 4.18 -17.36
CA LEU A 209 -6.88 5.16 -16.48
C LEU A 209 -6.89 6.57 -17.11
N ASP A 210 -6.62 6.67 -18.41
CA ASP A 210 -6.71 7.92 -19.14
C ASP A 210 -8.16 8.43 -19.20
N ASN A 211 -8.33 9.74 -19.08
CA ASN A 211 -9.64 10.36 -19.24
C ASN A 211 -10.16 10.16 -20.69
N PRO A 212 -11.48 10.03 -20.89
CA PRO A 212 -12.07 9.79 -22.20
C PRO A 212 -11.63 10.79 -23.30
N GLY A 213 -11.37 12.04 -22.93
CA GLY A 213 -10.88 13.09 -23.84
C GLY A 213 -9.38 12.99 -24.18
N LYS A 214 -8.65 11.98 -23.70
CA LYS A 214 -7.21 11.78 -23.92
C LYS A 214 -6.90 10.51 -24.72
N LYS A 215 -7.87 10.03 -25.52
CA LYS A 215 -7.71 8.82 -26.33
C LYS A 215 -6.47 8.86 -27.22
N ASP A 216 -6.16 10.00 -27.85
CA ASP A 216 -4.99 10.13 -28.74
C ASP A 216 -3.67 9.96 -27.97
N ALA A 217 -3.58 10.50 -26.73
CA ALA A 217 -2.42 10.33 -25.89
C ALA A 217 -2.24 8.86 -25.48
N TRP A 218 -3.34 8.18 -25.12
CA TRP A 218 -3.35 6.74 -24.83
C TRP A 218 -2.89 5.90 -26.02
N LEU A 219 -3.47 6.12 -27.20
CA LEU A 219 -3.08 5.40 -28.41
C LEU A 219 -1.61 5.65 -28.80
N LYS A 220 -1.15 6.91 -28.66
CA LYS A 220 0.25 7.24 -28.85
C LYS A 220 1.16 6.48 -27.89
N ALA A 221 0.79 6.42 -26.61
CA ALA A 221 1.55 5.69 -25.61
C ALA A 221 1.66 4.18 -25.91
N ILE A 222 0.58 3.55 -26.37
CA ILE A 222 0.58 2.15 -26.82
C ILE A 222 1.52 1.93 -28.01
N HIS A 223 1.61 2.91 -28.91
CA HIS A 223 2.49 2.81 -30.08
C HIS A 223 3.97 2.98 -29.71
N ASP A 224 4.25 3.87 -28.75
CA ASP A 224 5.63 4.25 -28.39
C ASP A 224 6.33 3.20 -27.51
N ASP A 225 5.57 2.40 -26.75
CA ASP A 225 6.07 1.40 -25.79
C ASP A 225 5.97 -0.02 -26.33
#